data_7612cd5179502584ad4922af3499b940
#
_entry.id   7612cd5179502584ad4922af3499b940
#
_cell.length_a   1.000
_cell.length_b   1.000
_cell.length_c   1.000
_cell.angle_alpha   90.00
_cell.angle_beta   90.00
_cell.angle_gamma   90.00
#
_symmetry.space_group_name_H-M   'P 1'
#
loop_
_entity.id
_entity.type
_entity.pdbx_description
1 polymer ?
#
loop_
_entity_poly.entity_id
_entity_poly.type
_entity_poly.pdbx_seq_one_letter_code
_entity_poly.pdbx_strand_id
1 'polypeptide(L)'
;MRIVSLLPSATEILFALGLDAEVVGVSYDCDFPPQVSERRVVVDSRIPPGLTSLEIDRQVREYVERGESLYIVNAEALRELAPDLVVTQDLCLVCAASPDDLAAVLANFEKRPKVLSLNPRNLGDVWDDISRVARETSRDHTAEELSADIKQRLQALKRQVERISRRPRVAFLEWLEPFYVGGHWVPEMIALAGGEDVFGTVGAPSFRVELKDIVAAEPDIIVVAPCGYDAEQARKEYFSMTFLSEWDAIPAVRDGRVYAFEANAYASRPGPRLVTGVEALAKIFHSDMVVGDEAAGAFQIARPTRENYGATSPAMDLSRRAHIR
;
A
#
# COMPACT_ATOMS: atom_id res chain seq x y z
N MET A 1 19.14 7.32 21.03
CA MET A 1 17.92 8.07 20.66
C MET A 1 16.73 7.16 20.85
N ARG A 2 15.59 7.67 21.30
CA ARG A 2 14.33 6.91 21.38
C ARG A 2 13.40 7.38 20.28
N ILE A 3 12.99 6.48 19.39
CA ILE A 3 12.24 6.82 18.18
C ILE A 3 10.86 6.16 18.26
N VAL A 4 9.82 6.92 17.93
CA VAL A 4 8.46 6.41 17.71
C VAL A 4 8.12 6.59 16.24
N SER A 5 7.68 5.50 15.60
CA SER A 5 7.24 5.48 14.20
C SER A 5 5.73 5.31 14.13
N LEU A 6 5.04 6.25 13.49
CA LEU A 6 3.58 6.26 13.41
C LEU A 6 3.02 5.77 12.07
N LEU A 7 3.88 5.20 11.23
CA LEU A 7 3.48 4.62 9.96
C LEU A 7 4.44 3.51 9.51
N PRO A 8 3.93 2.49 8.80
CA PRO A 8 4.72 1.34 8.38
C PRO A 8 5.96 1.70 7.54
N SER A 9 5.83 2.62 6.59
CA SER A 9 6.95 3.02 5.73
C SER A 9 8.12 3.63 6.51
N ALA A 10 7.82 4.47 7.52
CA ALA A 10 8.86 5.04 8.39
C ALA A 10 9.52 3.95 9.24
N THR A 11 8.75 2.98 9.73
CA THR A 11 9.28 1.82 10.45
C THR A 11 10.25 1.04 9.58
N GLU A 12 9.87 0.74 8.35
CA GLU A 12 10.73 0.03 7.39
C GLU A 12 12.02 0.82 7.07
N ILE A 13 11.93 2.12 6.89
CA ILE A 13 13.10 2.99 6.69
C ILE A 13 14.02 2.94 7.90
N LEU A 14 13.48 3.10 9.12
CA LEU A 14 14.27 3.08 10.35
C LEU A 14 15.01 1.73 10.53
N PHE A 15 14.34 0.61 10.31
CA PHE A 15 14.95 -0.71 10.38
C PHE A 15 15.99 -0.93 9.27
N ALA A 16 15.73 -0.47 8.05
CA ALA A 16 16.71 -0.53 6.95
C ALA A 16 17.96 0.32 7.23
N LEU A 17 17.85 1.35 8.05
CA LEU A 17 18.97 2.17 8.52
C LEU A 17 19.66 1.59 9.77
N GLY A 18 19.28 0.39 10.25
CA GLY A 18 19.86 -0.26 11.42
C GLY A 18 19.52 0.43 12.74
N LEU A 19 18.32 0.96 12.86
CA LEU A 19 17.81 1.66 14.06
C LEU A 19 16.77 0.83 14.83
N ASP A 20 16.79 -0.48 14.66
CA ASP A 20 15.86 -1.38 15.33
C ASP A 20 15.86 -1.22 16.86
N ALA A 21 17.02 -1.10 17.49
CA ALA A 21 17.14 -0.89 18.93
C ALA A 21 16.62 0.46 19.44
N GLU A 22 16.64 1.48 18.59
CA GLU A 22 16.17 2.83 18.88
C GLU A 22 14.66 3.00 18.71
N VAL A 23 13.98 2.16 17.90
CA VAL A 23 12.53 2.17 17.71
C VAL A 23 11.86 1.57 18.94
N VAL A 24 11.22 2.41 19.74
CA VAL A 24 10.59 2.03 21.01
C VAL A 24 9.06 1.97 20.96
N GLY A 25 8.44 2.52 19.92
CA GLY A 25 6.99 2.49 19.72
C GLY A 25 6.62 2.62 18.25
N VAL A 26 5.48 2.02 17.86
CA VAL A 26 5.02 1.92 16.48
C VAL A 26 3.51 2.10 16.36
N SER A 27 2.99 2.23 15.14
CA SER A 27 1.57 2.14 14.84
C SER A 27 1.11 0.67 14.77
N TYR A 28 -0.19 0.43 14.96
CA TYR A 28 -0.80 -0.91 14.93
C TYR A 28 -0.58 -1.68 13.63
N ASP A 29 -0.40 -0.97 12.52
CA ASP A 29 -0.23 -1.52 11.16
C ASP A 29 1.25 -1.71 10.75
N CYS A 30 2.19 -1.46 11.68
CA CYS A 30 3.60 -1.75 11.46
C CYS A 30 3.86 -3.25 11.68
N ASP A 31 4.09 -3.99 10.61
CA ASP A 31 4.21 -5.44 10.60
C ASP A 31 5.56 -5.95 10.02
N PHE A 32 6.36 -5.03 9.47
CA PHE A 32 7.65 -5.38 8.87
C PHE A 32 8.79 -4.47 9.35
N PRO A 33 9.99 -5.04 9.57
CA PRO A 33 10.31 -6.49 9.60
C PRO A 33 9.66 -7.18 10.81
N PRO A 34 9.65 -8.53 10.89
CA PRO A 34 8.90 -9.27 11.94
C PRO A 34 9.22 -8.86 13.38
N GLN A 35 10.42 -8.35 13.65
CA GLN A 35 10.87 -7.88 14.97
C GLN A 35 10.06 -6.65 15.46
N VAL A 36 9.33 -5.99 14.56
CA VAL A 36 8.44 -4.86 14.92
C VAL A 36 7.35 -5.29 15.89
N SER A 37 6.88 -6.55 15.82
CA SER A 37 5.84 -7.10 16.70
C SER A 37 6.17 -7.04 18.19
N GLU A 38 7.46 -6.90 18.55
CA GLU A 38 7.93 -6.73 19.92
C GLU A 38 7.82 -5.27 20.43
N ARG A 39 7.48 -4.33 19.56
CA ARG A 39 7.41 -2.89 19.89
C ARG A 39 6.05 -2.53 20.44
N ARG A 40 6.05 -1.51 21.32
CA ARG A 40 4.80 -1.01 21.92
C ARG A 40 3.98 -0.28 20.86
N VAL A 41 2.72 -0.67 20.70
CA VAL A 41 1.78 0.06 19.85
C VAL A 41 1.32 1.32 20.56
N VAL A 42 1.45 2.47 19.88
CA VAL A 42 1.10 3.80 20.40
C VAL A 42 0.04 4.53 19.58
N VAL A 43 -0.31 4.00 18.43
CA VAL A 43 -1.42 4.48 17.58
C VAL A 43 -2.26 3.28 17.17
N ASP A 44 -3.57 3.43 17.25
CA ASP A 44 -4.55 2.44 16.84
C ASP A 44 -5.55 3.04 15.84
N SER A 45 -6.29 2.19 15.12
CA SER A 45 -7.33 2.59 14.17
C SER A 45 -8.69 2.68 14.85
N ARG A 46 -9.52 3.65 14.41
CA ARG A 46 -10.96 3.69 14.72
C ARG A 46 -11.77 2.79 13.80
N ILE A 47 -11.20 2.37 12.67
CA ILE A 47 -11.83 1.44 11.73
C ILE A 47 -11.63 0.02 12.27
N PRO A 48 -12.71 -0.72 12.58
CA PRO A 48 -12.59 -2.08 13.09
C PRO A 48 -12.09 -3.04 11.99
N PRO A 49 -11.35 -4.09 12.36
CA PRO A 49 -10.88 -5.09 11.40
C PRO A 49 -12.05 -5.94 10.86
N GLY A 50 -11.85 -6.53 9.67
CA GLY A 50 -12.78 -7.49 9.09
C GLY A 50 -13.95 -6.89 8.30
N LEU A 51 -13.91 -5.61 8.02
CA LEU A 51 -14.87 -4.94 7.13
C LEU A 51 -14.51 -5.18 5.66
N THR A 52 -15.52 -5.13 4.79
CA THR A 52 -15.35 -5.08 3.33
C THR A 52 -14.80 -3.71 2.89
N SER A 53 -14.23 -3.65 1.68
CA SER A 53 -13.72 -2.38 1.12
C SER A 53 -14.80 -1.29 1.06
N LEU A 54 -16.04 -1.65 0.73
CA LEU A 54 -17.17 -0.72 0.73
C LEU A 54 -17.51 -0.18 2.12
N GLU A 55 -17.48 -1.04 3.15
CA GLU A 55 -17.73 -0.64 4.53
C GLU A 55 -16.62 0.26 5.07
N ILE A 56 -15.35 -0.06 4.75
CA ILE A 56 -14.20 0.79 5.10
C ILE A 56 -14.34 2.17 4.45
N ASP A 57 -14.58 2.24 3.13
CA ASP A 57 -14.74 3.51 2.42
C ASP A 57 -15.87 4.37 3.01
N ARG A 58 -17.00 3.76 3.38
CA ARG A 58 -18.10 4.45 4.04
C ARG A 58 -17.67 5.04 5.38
N GLN A 59 -17.03 4.26 6.25
CA GLN A 59 -16.58 4.74 7.55
C GLN A 59 -15.52 5.83 7.42
N VAL A 60 -14.56 5.65 6.53
CA VAL A 60 -13.53 6.67 6.25
C VAL A 60 -14.19 8.00 5.86
N ARG A 61 -15.15 7.97 4.93
CA ARG A 61 -15.87 9.20 4.53
C ARG A 61 -16.62 9.84 5.69
N GLU A 62 -17.29 9.04 6.54
CA GLU A 62 -18.00 9.56 7.71
C GLU A 62 -17.07 10.29 8.69
N TYR A 63 -15.85 9.76 8.93
CA TYR A 63 -14.86 10.43 9.78
C TYR A 63 -14.33 11.70 9.12
N VAL A 64 -13.98 11.64 7.84
CA VAL A 64 -13.47 12.80 7.09
C VAL A 64 -14.50 13.93 7.04
N GLU A 65 -15.78 13.63 6.77
CA GLU A 65 -16.88 14.62 6.73
C GLU A 65 -17.11 15.29 8.10
N ARG A 66 -16.86 14.60 9.21
CA ARG A 66 -16.94 15.14 10.56
C ARG A 66 -15.67 15.89 10.98
N GLY A 67 -14.61 15.85 10.18
CA GLY A 67 -13.30 16.40 10.54
C GLY A 67 -12.64 15.64 11.71
N GLU A 68 -12.98 14.36 11.89
CA GLU A 68 -12.44 13.50 12.94
C GLU A 68 -11.29 12.66 12.41
N SER A 69 -10.27 12.45 13.25
CA SER A 69 -9.15 11.55 12.91
C SER A 69 -9.60 10.10 12.86
N LEU A 70 -9.03 9.33 11.93
CA LEU A 70 -9.19 7.87 11.85
C LEU A 70 -8.34 7.13 12.89
N TYR A 71 -7.47 7.83 13.59
CA TYR A 71 -6.46 7.27 14.48
C TYR A 71 -6.67 7.67 15.94
N ILE A 72 -6.28 6.78 16.82
CA ILE A 72 -6.27 6.99 18.27
C ILE A 72 -4.82 6.98 18.74
N VAL A 73 -4.30 8.14 19.11
CA VAL A 73 -2.96 8.24 19.70
C VAL A 73 -3.04 7.95 21.21
N ASN A 74 -2.32 6.93 21.65
CA ASN A 74 -2.20 6.60 23.08
C ASN A 74 -1.21 7.56 23.77
N ALA A 75 -1.74 8.65 24.29
CA ALA A 75 -0.96 9.71 24.93
C ALA A 75 -0.15 9.24 26.15
N GLU A 76 -0.68 8.27 26.92
CA GLU A 76 0.01 7.73 28.10
C GLU A 76 1.21 6.87 27.67
N ALA A 77 1.00 5.93 26.74
CA ALA A 77 2.06 5.11 26.18
C ALA A 77 3.17 5.95 25.55
N LEU A 78 2.78 6.98 24.77
CA LEU A 78 3.73 7.87 24.13
C LEU A 78 4.55 8.67 25.17
N ARG A 79 3.90 9.10 26.26
CA ARG A 79 4.57 9.82 27.35
C ARG A 79 5.55 8.94 28.13
N GLU A 80 5.18 7.68 28.43
CA GLU A 80 6.05 6.70 29.09
C GLU A 80 7.26 6.34 28.23
N LEU A 81 7.09 6.27 26.91
CA LEU A 81 8.18 6.02 25.99
C LEU A 81 9.15 7.20 25.90
N ALA A 82 8.74 8.41 26.26
CA ALA A 82 9.58 9.62 26.24
C ALA A 82 10.46 9.71 24.97
N PRO A 83 9.88 9.74 23.76
CA PRO A 83 10.65 9.74 22.53
C PRO A 83 11.46 11.03 22.36
N ASP A 84 12.62 10.92 21.71
CA ASP A 84 13.39 12.06 21.20
C ASP A 84 12.93 12.47 19.80
N LEU A 85 12.47 11.49 19.01
CA LEU A 85 11.99 11.66 17.64
C LEU A 85 10.69 10.90 17.42
N VAL A 86 9.70 11.57 16.80
CA VAL A 86 8.48 10.94 16.27
C VAL A 86 8.48 11.11 14.76
N VAL A 87 8.36 10.01 14.03
CA VAL A 87 8.24 10.03 12.57
C VAL A 87 6.80 9.76 12.18
N THR A 88 6.21 10.66 11.39
CA THR A 88 4.82 10.62 10.96
C THR A 88 4.69 11.02 9.48
N GLN A 89 3.46 11.16 9.00
CA GLN A 89 3.14 11.56 7.62
C GLN A 89 2.08 12.66 7.64
N ASP A 90 2.11 13.51 6.62
CA ASP A 90 1.11 14.56 6.35
C ASP A 90 0.68 14.55 4.87
N LEU A 91 0.79 13.39 4.23
CA LEU A 91 0.44 13.22 2.81
C LEU A 91 -1.05 12.96 2.62
N CYS A 92 -1.64 12.17 3.51
CA CYS A 92 -3.00 11.67 3.38
C CYS A 92 -3.64 11.57 4.77
N LEU A 93 -4.81 12.15 4.94
CA LEU A 93 -5.56 12.11 6.20
C LEU A 93 -6.04 10.69 6.59
N VAL A 94 -5.94 9.75 5.64
CA VAL A 94 -6.44 8.37 5.78
C VAL A 94 -5.34 7.36 6.08
N CYS A 95 -4.05 7.71 5.81
CA CYS A 95 -2.99 6.71 5.78
C CYS A 95 -2.13 6.64 7.06
N ALA A 96 -2.14 7.67 7.89
CA ALA A 96 -1.40 7.71 9.17
C ALA A 96 -1.94 8.81 10.09
N ALA A 97 -1.61 8.74 11.38
CA ALA A 97 -1.86 9.83 12.32
C ALA A 97 -1.06 11.07 11.88
N SER A 98 -1.77 12.19 11.69
CA SER A 98 -1.19 13.44 11.21
C SER A 98 -0.40 14.19 12.29
N PRO A 99 0.42 15.20 11.94
CA PRO A 99 1.02 16.10 12.91
C PRO A 99 -0.02 16.80 13.80
N ASP A 100 -1.21 17.08 13.29
CA ASP A 100 -2.29 17.72 14.05
C ASP A 100 -2.88 16.76 15.11
N ASP A 101 -3.01 15.47 14.81
CA ASP A 101 -3.41 14.43 15.77
C ASP A 101 -2.42 14.36 16.95
N LEU A 102 -1.14 14.60 16.68
CA LEU A 102 -0.09 14.61 17.67
C LEU A 102 -0.01 15.92 18.45
N ALA A 103 -0.34 17.06 17.86
CA ALA A 103 -0.11 18.38 18.45
C ALA A 103 -0.74 18.52 19.84
N ALA A 104 -2.01 18.07 20.00
CA ALA A 104 -2.72 18.11 21.27
C ALA A 104 -2.07 17.19 22.32
N VAL A 105 -1.59 16.02 21.91
CA VAL A 105 -0.90 15.05 22.79
C VAL A 105 0.44 15.60 23.23
N LEU A 106 1.25 16.10 22.30
CA LEU A 106 2.60 16.61 22.54
C LEU A 106 2.62 17.96 23.31
N ALA A 107 1.50 18.70 23.30
CA ALA A 107 1.40 19.95 24.05
C ALA A 107 1.68 19.79 25.55
N ASN A 108 1.39 18.60 26.09
CA ASN A 108 1.52 18.27 27.51
C ASN A 108 2.84 17.54 27.86
N PHE A 109 3.81 17.52 26.96
CA PHE A 109 5.12 16.91 27.21
C PHE A 109 6.08 17.93 27.83
N GLU A 110 6.77 17.55 28.90
CA GLU A 110 7.83 18.39 29.51
C GLU A 110 8.96 18.65 28.53
N LYS A 111 9.42 17.58 27.86
CA LYS A 111 10.38 17.64 26.75
C LYS A 111 9.67 17.15 25.48
N ARG A 112 9.34 18.10 24.60
CA ARG A 112 8.71 17.75 23.33
C ARG A 112 9.69 17.02 22.41
N PRO A 113 9.30 15.87 21.84
CA PRO A 113 10.09 15.21 20.81
C PRO A 113 10.16 16.06 19.55
N LYS A 114 11.20 15.86 18.74
CA LYS A 114 11.20 16.33 17.36
C LYS A 114 10.17 15.53 16.58
N VAL A 115 9.40 16.20 15.73
CA VAL A 115 8.47 15.54 14.79
C VAL A 115 9.03 15.67 13.38
N LEU A 116 9.20 14.54 12.70
CA LEU A 116 9.62 14.46 11.31
C LEU A 116 8.45 13.95 10.47
N SER A 117 7.92 14.79 9.60
CA SER A 117 6.85 14.43 8.67
C SER A 117 7.41 14.03 7.32
N LEU A 118 6.98 12.87 6.80
CA LEU A 118 7.35 12.32 5.50
C LEU A 118 6.16 12.51 4.55
N ASN A 119 6.40 13.14 3.39
CA ASN A 119 5.33 13.50 2.45
C ASN A 119 5.71 13.21 1.00
N PRO A 120 6.12 11.98 0.67
CA PRO A 120 6.60 11.65 -0.66
C PRO A 120 5.46 11.64 -1.67
N ARG A 121 5.64 12.25 -2.83
CA ARG A 121 4.67 12.27 -3.93
C ARG A 121 5.10 11.42 -5.12
N ASN A 122 6.38 11.11 -5.22
CA ASN A 122 6.98 10.30 -6.28
C ASN A 122 8.11 9.46 -5.71
N LEU A 123 8.74 8.59 -6.49
CA LEU A 123 9.83 7.73 -6.02
C LEU A 123 11.05 8.55 -5.58
N GLY A 124 11.32 9.67 -6.25
CA GLY A 124 12.42 10.57 -5.85
C GLY A 124 12.25 11.08 -4.42
N ASP A 125 11.03 11.52 -4.08
CA ASP A 125 10.71 11.98 -2.73
C ASP A 125 10.84 10.85 -1.69
N VAL A 126 10.51 9.59 -2.05
CA VAL A 126 10.69 8.43 -1.16
C VAL A 126 12.17 8.22 -0.83
N TRP A 127 13.04 8.34 -1.83
CA TRP A 127 14.48 8.19 -1.63
C TRP A 127 15.07 9.39 -0.83
N ASP A 128 14.52 10.57 -1.02
CA ASP A 128 14.86 11.76 -0.24
C ASP A 128 14.40 11.61 1.22
N ASP A 129 13.25 11.02 1.48
CA ASP A 129 12.77 10.74 2.84
C ASP A 129 13.68 9.76 3.59
N ILE A 130 14.23 8.73 2.94
CA ILE A 130 15.26 7.85 3.53
C ILE A 130 16.47 8.70 3.98
N SER A 131 16.93 9.61 3.12
CA SER A 131 18.07 10.51 3.41
C SER A 131 17.74 11.48 4.54
N ARG A 132 16.51 11.98 4.63
CA ARG A 132 16.04 12.85 5.72
C ARG A 132 16.03 12.14 7.07
N VAL A 133 15.48 10.90 7.11
CA VAL A 133 15.48 10.06 8.32
C VAL A 133 16.91 9.76 8.76
N ALA A 134 17.79 9.41 7.81
CA ALA A 134 19.20 9.10 8.08
C ALA A 134 19.93 10.28 8.71
N ARG A 135 19.75 11.49 8.15
CA ARG A 135 20.36 12.72 8.68
C ARG A 135 19.90 13.02 10.11
N GLU A 136 18.61 12.85 10.39
CA GLU A 136 18.06 13.06 11.73
C GLU A 136 18.57 12.05 12.76
N THR A 137 18.99 10.87 12.29
CA THR A 137 19.43 9.76 13.15
C THR A 137 20.93 9.46 13.05
N SER A 138 21.70 10.29 12.32
CA SER A 138 23.15 10.12 12.06
C SER A 138 23.46 8.75 11.43
N ARG A 139 22.68 8.36 10.40
CA ARG A 139 22.85 7.13 9.62
C ARG A 139 23.14 7.42 8.14
N ASP A 140 23.78 8.54 7.83
CA ASP A 140 24.01 8.99 6.44
C ASP A 140 24.73 7.94 5.60
N HIS A 141 25.77 7.27 6.14
CA HIS A 141 26.51 6.23 5.44
C HIS A 141 25.62 5.03 5.06
N THR A 142 24.79 4.55 5.99
CA THR A 142 23.86 3.43 5.71
C THR A 142 22.82 3.82 4.66
N ALA A 143 22.36 5.06 4.67
CA ALA A 143 21.45 5.56 3.64
C ALA A 143 22.13 5.69 2.25
N GLU A 144 23.40 6.04 2.19
CA GLU A 144 24.18 6.05 0.95
C GLU A 144 24.29 4.65 0.35
N GLU A 145 24.60 3.64 1.19
CA GLU A 145 24.66 2.22 0.77
C GLU A 145 23.31 1.73 0.26
N LEU A 146 22.24 1.98 1.01
CA LEU A 146 20.87 1.61 0.62
C LEU A 146 20.46 2.29 -0.69
N SER A 147 20.76 3.58 -0.84
CA SER A 147 20.46 4.33 -2.06
C SER A 147 21.26 3.84 -3.26
N ALA A 148 22.50 3.39 -3.05
CA ALA A 148 23.32 2.81 -4.10
C ALA A 148 22.74 1.46 -4.58
N ASP A 149 22.30 0.60 -3.66
CA ASP A 149 21.64 -0.66 -3.99
C ASP A 149 20.35 -0.42 -4.80
N ILE A 150 19.47 0.46 -4.32
CA ILE A 150 18.22 0.83 -5.03
C ILE A 150 18.53 1.31 -6.46
N LYS A 151 19.48 2.23 -6.61
CA LYS A 151 19.89 2.75 -7.93
C LYS A 151 20.43 1.65 -8.83
N GLN A 152 21.25 0.75 -8.31
CA GLN A 152 21.81 -0.37 -9.07
C GLN A 152 20.72 -1.30 -9.57
N ARG A 153 19.76 -1.67 -8.74
CA ARG A 153 18.62 -2.54 -9.08
C ARG A 153 17.75 -1.89 -10.15
N LEU A 154 17.33 -0.63 -9.97
CA LEU A 154 16.54 0.10 -10.97
C LEU A 154 17.29 0.27 -12.30
N GLN A 155 18.60 0.49 -12.29
CA GLN A 155 19.41 0.55 -13.52
C GLN A 155 19.51 -0.82 -14.21
N ALA A 156 19.60 -1.91 -13.45
CA ALA A 156 19.61 -3.26 -14.01
C ALA A 156 18.27 -3.58 -14.68
N LEU A 157 17.17 -3.24 -14.03
CA LEU A 157 15.83 -3.40 -14.60
C LEU A 157 15.64 -2.53 -15.85
N LYS A 158 16.02 -1.26 -15.80
CA LYS A 158 15.92 -0.35 -16.94
C LYS A 158 16.57 -0.93 -18.20
N ARG A 159 17.77 -1.51 -18.09
CA ARG A 159 18.45 -2.16 -19.22
C ARG A 159 17.68 -3.34 -19.83
N GLN A 160 16.84 -4.03 -19.04
CA GLN A 160 15.97 -5.10 -19.54
C GLN A 160 14.74 -4.51 -20.24
N VAL A 161 14.09 -3.54 -19.60
CA VAL A 161 12.88 -2.87 -20.08
C VAL A 161 13.12 -2.07 -21.37
N GLU A 162 14.28 -1.45 -21.54
CA GLU A 162 14.64 -0.70 -22.76
C GLU A 162 14.68 -1.58 -24.04
N ARG A 163 14.76 -2.91 -23.90
CA ARG A 163 14.72 -3.87 -25.02
C ARG A 163 13.31 -4.25 -25.42
N ILE A 164 12.30 -3.82 -24.66
CA ILE A 164 10.91 -4.17 -24.86
C ILE A 164 10.29 -3.21 -25.87
N SER A 165 9.74 -3.75 -26.95
CA SER A 165 9.17 -2.95 -28.04
C SER A 165 7.75 -2.48 -27.78
N ARG A 166 6.97 -3.20 -26.94
CA ARG A 166 5.58 -2.87 -26.60
C ARG A 166 5.40 -2.74 -25.11
N ARG A 167 4.91 -1.60 -24.68
CA ARG A 167 4.49 -1.35 -23.30
C ARG A 167 3.01 -1.70 -23.13
N PRO A 168 2.64 -2.59 -22.22
CA PRO A 168 1.24 -2.86 -21.97
C PRO A 168 0.57 -1.65 -21.29
N ARG A 169 -0.70 -1.43 -21.61
CA ARG A 169 -1.57 -0.46 -20.96
C ARG A 169 -2.04 -1.05 -19.62
N VAL A 170 -1.77 -0.37 -18.51
CA VAL A 170 -1.99 -0.89 -17.16
C VAL A 170 -3.00 -0.04 -16.41
N ALA A 171 -4.03 -0.68 -15.88
CA ALA A 171 -4.89 -0.10 -14.83
C ALA A 171 -4.44 -0.65 -13.48
N PHE A 172 -3.97 0.24 -12.58
CA PHE A 172 -3.59 -0.12 -11.22
C PHE A 172 -4.70 0.31 -10.27
N LEU A 173 -5.40 -0.66 -9.67
CA LEU A 173 -6.55 -0.42 -8.80
C LEU A 173 -6.10 -0.57 -7.33
N GLU A 174 -5.98 0.54 -6.63
CA GLU A 174 -5.61 0.56 -5.21
C GLU A 174 -6.81 0.53 -4.26
N TRP A 175 -8.03 0.46 -4.81
CA TRP A 175 -9.27 0.13 -4.11
C TRP A 175 -10.30 -0.40 -5.10
N LEU A 176 -11.22 -1.24 -4.64
CA LEU A 176 -12.18 -1.93 -5.53
C LEU A 176 -13.62 -1.45 -5.40
N GLU A 177 -14.08 -1.06 -4.21
CA GLU A 177 -15.43 -0.57 -3.99
C GLU A 177 -15.43 0.70 -3.11
N PRO A 178 -15.55 1.89 -3.72
CA PRO A 178 -15.55 2.21 -5.15
C PRO A 178 -14.14 2.04 -5.76
N PHE A 179 -14.02 1.96 -7.09
CA PHE A 179 -12.71 1.89 -7.72
C PHE A 179 -11.91 3.16 -7.49
N TYR A 180 -10.67 3.00 -6.99
CA TYR A 180 -9.65 4.03 -6.98
C TYR A 180 -8.43 3.55 -7.76
N VAL A 181 -7.84 4.45 -8.54
CA VAL A 181 -6.62 4.19 -9.30
C VAL A 181 -5.40 4.71 -8.56
N GLY A 182 -4.26 4.07 -8.77
CA GLY A 182 -3.00 4.41 -8.13
C GLY A 182 -2.54 5.83 -8.44
N GLY A 183 -2.03 6.51 -7.42
CA GLY A 183 -1.47 7.84 -7.52
C GLY A 183 -0.04 7.93 -7.04
N HIS A 184 0.43 9.14 -6.75
CA HIS A 184 1.73 9.46 -6.17
C HIS A 184 2.90 8.84 -6.97
N TRP A 185 3.56 7.81 -6.40
CA TRP A 185 4.69 7.08 -7.00
C TRP A 185 4.28 5.92 -7.91
N VAL A 186 3.01 5.45 -7.83
CA VAL A 186 2.56 4.25 -8.57
C VAL A 186 2.69 4.39 -10.08
N PRO A 187 2.29 5.52 -10.73
CA PRO A 187 2.48 5.69 -12.18
C PRO A 187 3.96 5.64 -12.58
N GLU A 188 4.87 6.14 -11.75
CA GLU A 188 6.31 6.06 -12.00
C GLU A 188 6.82 4.62 -11.86
N MET A 189 6.33 3.84 -10.88
CA MET A 189 6.63 2.40 -10.75
C MET A 189 6.21 1.64 -12.00
N ILE A 190 5.01 1.89 -12.53
CA ILE A 190 4.50 1.27 -13.76
C ILE A 190 5.40 1.63 -14.95
N ALA A 191 5.79 2.90 -15.08
CA ALA A 191 6.65 3.36 -16.17
C ALA A 191 8.05 2.73 -16.12
N LEU A 192 8.65 2.62 -14.91
CA LEU A 192 9.94 1.96 -14.69
C LEU A 192 9.87 0.46 -14.94
N ALA A 193 8.74 -0.16 -14.64
CA ALA A 193 8.46 -1.57 -14.94
C ALA A 193 8.18 -1.84 -16.43
N GLY A 194 8.14 -0.81 -17.28
CA GLY A 194 7.92 -0.92 -18.72
C GLY A 194 6.45 -0.98 -19.13
N GLY A 195 5.53 -0.56 -18.28
CA GLY A 195 4.12 -0.36 -18.58
C GLY A 195 3.78 1.08 -18.96
N GLU A 196 2.52 1.30 -19.33
CA GLU A 196 1.87 2.60 -19.51
C GLU A 196 0.67 2.67 -18.57
N ASP A 197 0.70 3.53 -17.57
CA ASP A 197 -0.45 3.77 -16.69
C ASP A 197 -1.56 4.48 -17.48
N VAL A 198 -2.76 3.90 -17.49
CA VAL A 198 -3.89 4.45 -18.29
C VAL A 198 -4.64 5.56 -17.56
N PHE A 199 -4.37 5.78 -16.27
CA PHE A 199 -5.08 6.77 -15.44
C PHE A 199 -4.16 7.71 -14.68
N GLY A 200 -3.14 7.16 -14.03
CA GLY A 200 -2.33 7.87 -13.06
C GLY A 200 -1.40 8.89 -13.68
N THR A 201 -1.09 9.92 -12.90
CA THR A 201 -0.06 10.91 -13.22
C THR A 201 0.91 10.96 -12.06
N VAL A 202 2.21 10.88 -12.34
CA VAL A 202 3.26 10.95 -11.32
C VAL A 202 3.08 12.16 -10.42
N GLY A 203 3.08 11.93 -9.12
CA GLY A 203 2.94 12.98 -8.10
C GLY A 203 1.51 13.46 -7.83
N ALA A 204 0.53 13.08 -8.67
CA ALA A 204 -0.87 13.37 -8.42
C ALA A 204 -1.47 12.38 -7.40
N PRO A 205 -2.45 12.77 -6.59
CA PRO A 205 -3.12 11.86 -5.67
C PRO A 205 -3.92 10.79 -6.43
N SER A 206 -4.15 9.67 -5.76
CA SER A 206 -5.14 8.67 -6.16
C SER A 206 -6.51 9.29 -6.34
N PHE A 207 -7.31 8.77 -7.27
CA PHE A 207 -8.64 9.27 -7.50
C PHE A 207 -9.63 8.18 -7.88
N ARG A 208 -10.91 8.47 -7.65
CA ARG A 208 -12.01 7.57 -7.96
C ARG A 208 -12.29 7.55 -9.46
N VAL A 209 -12.54 6.34 -9.99
CA VAL A 209 -13.04 6.11 -11.35
C VAL A 209 -14.30 5.26 -11.31
N GLU A 210 -15.08 5.30 -12.39
CA GLU A 210 -16.23 4.42 -12.59
C GLU A 210 -15.86 3.24 -13.49
N LEU A 211 -16.65 2.16 -13.45
CA LEU A 211 -16.44 0.99 -14.32
C LEU A 211 -16.36 1.39 -15.79
N LYS A 212 -17.22 2.32 -16.25
CA LYS A 212 -17.23 2.80 -17.64
C LYS A 212 -15.88 3.41 -18.08
N ASP A 213 -15.15 4.05 -17.13
CA ASP A 213 -13.85 4.67 -17.40
C ASP A 213 -12.78 3.59 -17.59
N ILE A 214 -12.84 2.52 -16.77
CA ILE A 214 -11.93 1.37 -16.89
C ILE A 214 -12.18 0.62 -18.21
N VAL A 215 -13.46 0.43 -18.57
CA VAL A 215 -13.85 -0.19 -19.86
C VAL A 215 -13.34 0.64 -21.04
N ALA A 216 -13.53 1.96 -21.00
CA ALA A 216 -13.10 2.88 -22.05
C ALA A 216 -11.56 2.97 -22.18
N ALA A 217 -10.84 2.76 -21.08
CA ALA A 217 -9.39 2.76 -21.07
C ALA A 217 -8.79 1.50 -21.72
N GLU A 218 -9.55 0.42 -21.89
CA GLU A 218 -9.11 -0.84 -22.52
C GLU A 218 -7.73 -1.31 -22.03
N PRO A 219 -7.49 -1.50 -20.72
CA PRO A 219 -6.19 -1.93 -20.24
C PRO A 219 -5.83 -3.34 -20.72
N ASP A 220 -4.55 -3.54 -21.08
CA ASP A 220 -3.97 -4.85 -21.37
C ASP A 220 -3.74 -5.67 -20.08
N ILE A 221 -3.55 -4.97 -18.95
CA ILE A 221 -3.29 -5.57 -17.63
C ILE A 221 -4.08 -4.78 -16.58
N ILE A 222 -4.66 -5.51 -15.62
CA ILE A 222 -5.20 -4.94 -14.38
C ILE A 222 -4.37 -5.47 -13.21
N VAL A 223 -3.86 -4.56 -12.38
CA VAL A 223 -3.22 -4.87 -11.09
C VAL A 223 -4.19 -4.48 -9.98
N VAL A 224 -4.56 -5.44 -9.15
CA VAL A 224 -5.46 -5.28 -8.00
C VAL A 224 -4.61 -5.24 -6.75
N ALA A 225 -4.47 -4.06 -6.16
CA ALA A 225 -3.57 -3.79 -5.05
C ALA A 225 -4.22 -2.88 -3.99
N PRO A 226 -5.32 -3.31 -3.33
CA PRO A 226 -5.99 -2.47 -2.35
C PRO A 226 -5.05 -2.09 -1.21
N CYS A 227 -5.05 -0.81 -0.86
CA CYS A 227 -4.22 -0.28 0.22
C CYS A 227 -4.54 -1.01 1.54
N GLY A 228 -3.51 -1.48 2.23
CA GLY A 228 -3.68 -2.25 3.46
C GLY A 228 -3.86 -3.76 3.26
N TYR A 229 -3.88 -4.27 2.02
CA TYR A 229 -4.10 -5.68 1.72
C TYR A 229 -2.80 -6.38 1.29
N ASP A 230 -2.67 -7.64 1.69
CA ASP A 230 -1.76 -8.57 1.05
C ASP A 230 -2.37 -9.11 -0.27
N ALA A 231 -1.56 -9.82 -1.06
CA ALA A 231 -2.02 -10.32 -2.36
C ALA A 231 -3.17 -11.35 -2.24
N GLU A 232 -3.21 -12.15 -1.17
CA GLU A 232 -4.28 -13.13 -0.95
C GLU A 232 -5.58 -12.43 -0.53
N GLN A 233 -5.49 -11.38 0.29
CA GLN A 233 -6.64 -10.54 0.63
C GLN A 233 -7.18 -9.82 -0.60
N ALA A 234 -6.31 -9.24 -1.42
CA ALA A 234 -6.69 -8.60 -2.70
C ALA A 234 -7.40 -9.60 -3.64
N ARG A 235 -6.90 -10.83 -3.72
CA ARG A 235 -7.52 -11.92 -4.50
C ARG A 235 -8.91 -12.28 -3.96
N LYS A 236 -9.05 -12.45 -2.65
CA LYS A 236 -10.34 -12.76 -2.00
C LYS A 236 -11.35 -11.65 -2.22
N GLU A 237 -10.95 -10.40 -2.05
CA GLU A 237 -11.79 -9.23 -2.28
C GLU A 237 -12.30 -9.20 -3.72
N TYR A 238 -11.40 -9.36 -4.70
CA TYR A 238 -11.78 -9.42 -6.12
C TYR A 238 -12.82 -10.50 -6.40
N PHE A 239 -12.69 -11.70 -5.83
CA PHE A 239 -13.66 -12.78 -6.03
C PHE A 239 -14.97 -12.60 -5.26
N SER A 240 -14.98 -11.78 -4.22
CA SER A 240 -16.21 -11.45 -3.49
C SER A 240 -17.10 -10.45 -4.23
N MET A 241 -16.51 -9.68 -5.17
CA MET A 241 -17.23 -8.66 -5.91
C MET A 241 -18.17 -9.24 -6.97
N THR A 242 -19.27 -8.54 -7.19
CA THR A 242 -20.17 -8.80 -8.32
C THR A 242 -19.91 -7.78 -9.42
N PHE A 243 -19.21 -8.20 -10.47
CA PHE A 243 -18.95 -7.35 -11.61
C PHE A 243 -20.11 -7.34 -12.60
N LEU A 244 -20.37 -6.17 -13.20
CA LEU A 244 -21.30 -6.06 -14.33
C LEU A 244 -20.70 -6.72 -15.57
N SER A 245 -21.54 -7.06 -16.55
CA SER A 245 -21.14 -7.75 -17.79
C SER A 245 -20.05 -6.99 -18.59
N GLU A 246 -20.04 -5.68 -18.48
CA GLU A 246 -19.06 -4.81 -19.13
C GLU A 246 -17.62 -5.06 -18.66
N TRP A 247 -17.46 -5.54 -17.40
CA TRP A 247 -16.15 -5.96 -16.87
C TRP A 247 -15.51 -7.05 -17.74
N ASP A 248 -16.33 -7.99 -18.20
CA ASP A 248 -15.88 -9.10 -19.04
C ASP A 248 -15.37 -8.68 -20.43
N ALA A 249 -15.76 -7.50 -20.88
CA ALA A 249 -15.33 -6.96 -22.18
C ALA A 249 -13.91 -6.36 -22.13
N ILE A 250 -13.39 -6.04 -20.94
CA ILE A 250 -12.06 -5.45 -20.78
C ILE A 250 -10.98 -6.42 -21.29
N PRO A 251 -10.03 -5.99 -22.14
CA PRO A 251 -8.98 -6.85 -22.67
C PRO A 251 -8.22 -7.64 -21.60
N ALA A 252 -7.79 -6.99 -20.54
CA ALA A 252 -7.11 -7.62 -19.41
C ALA A 252 -7.93 -8.77 -18.78
N VAL A 253 -9.24 -8.58 -18.65
CA VAL A 253 -10.15 -9.59 -18.05
C VAL A 253 -10.36 -10.75 -19.00
N ARG A 254 -10.67 -10.44 -20.26
CA ARG A 254 -10.87 -11.44 -21.30
C ARG A 254 -9.64 -12.33 -21.50
N ASP A 255 -8.45 -11.72 -21.48
CA ASP A 255 -7.18 -12.39 -21.75
C ASP A 255 -6.56 -12.99 -20.46
N GLY A 256 -7.26 -12.90 -19.31
CA GLY A 256 -6.81 -13.46 -18.03
C GLY A 256 -5.62 -12.74 -17.41
N ARG A 257 -5.39 -11.46 -17.77
CA ARG A 257 -4.26 -10.66 -17.29
C ARG A 257 -4.67 -9.72 -16.15
N VAL A 258 -5.35 -10.27 -15.15
CA VAL A 258 -5.68 -9.60 -13.89
C VAL A 258 -4.83 -10.22 -12.79
N TYR A 259 -4.16 -9.40 -12.00
CA TYR A 259 -3.21 -9.83 -10.97
C TYR A 259 -3.55 -9.21 -9.62
N ALA A 260 -3.69 -10.03 -8.59
CA ALA A 260 -3.65 -9.56 -7.21
C ALA A 260 -2.20 -9.29 -6.82
N PHE A 261 -1.94 -8.15 -6.20
CA PHE A 261 -0.60 -7.68 -5.87
C PHE A 261 -0.46 -7.40 -4.38
N GLU A 262 0.73 -7.67 -3.85
CA GLU A 262 1.09 -7.41 -2.46
C GLU A 262 1.26 -5.90 -2.21
N ALA A 263 0.12 -5.23 -1.98
CA ALA A 263 0.10 -3.78 -1.83
C ALA A 263 0.90 -3.31 -0.62
N ASN A 264 0.72 -3.96 0.54
CA ASN A 264 1.40 -3.58 1.77
C ASN A 264 2.92 -3.57 1.65
N ALA A 265 3.48 -4.61 1.03
CA ALA A 265 4.92 -4.73 0.91
C ALA A 265 5.50 -3.84 -0.19
N TYR A 266 4.79 -3.70 -1.32
CA TYR A 266 5.45 -3.34 -2.56
C TYR A 266 4.81 -2.17 -3.32
N ALA A 267 3.69 -1.60 -2.83
CA ALA A 267 3.04 -0.48 -3.51
C ALA A 267 2.54 0.63 -2.58
N SER A 268 1.84 0.28 -1.48
CA SER A 268 1.13 1.25 -0.64
C SER A 268 2.03 1.98 0.36
N ARG A 269 3.19 1.40 0.70
CA ARG A 269 4.11 1.93 1.71
C ARG A 269 5.32 2.57 1.04
N PRO A 270 5.48 3.90 1.11
CA PRO A 270 6.61 4.61 0.50
C PRO A 270 7.92 4.35 1.27
N GLY A 271 8.56 3.23 0.97
CA GLY A 271 9.77 2.77 1.63
C GLY A 271 10.72 2.01 0.70
N PRO A 272 11.80 1.44 1.26
CA PRO A 272 12.84 0.79 0.44
C PRO A 272 12.32 -0.37 -0.41
N ARG A 273 11.23 -1.04 0.00
CA ARG A 273 10.66 -2.20 -0.71
C ARG A 273 9.95 -1.85 -2.01
N LEU A 274 9.69 -0.57 -2.31
CA LEU A 274 9.11 -0.16 -3.59
C LEU A 274 9.98 -0.58 -4.78
N VAL A 275 11.30 -0.68 -4.61
CA VAL A 275 12.18 -1.20 -5.69
C VAL A 275 11.83 -2.63 -6.06
N THR A 276 11.55 -3.48 -5.08
CA THR A 276 11.06 -4.85 -5.30
C THR A 276 9.68 -4.84 -5.97
N GLY A 277 8.82 -3.88 -5.60
CA GLY A 277 7.53 -3.66 -6.26
C GLY A 277 7.68 -3.36 -7.76
N VAL A 278 8.61 -2.49 -8.12
CA VAL A 278 8.91 -2.19 -9.55
C VAL A 278 9.39 -3.44 -10.29
N GLU A 279 10.27 -4.24 -9.69
CA GLU A 279 10.76 -5.49 -10.27
C GLU A 279 9.63 -6.52 -10.44
N ALA A 280 8.76 -6.65 -9.45
CA ALA A 280 7.59 -7.54 -9.51
C ALA A 280 6.60 -7.12 -10.60
N LEU A 281 6.31 -5.82 -10.73
CA LEU A 281 5.48 -5.29 -11.81
C LEU A 281 6.10 -5.57 -13.18
N ALA A 282 7.40 -5.37 -13.34
CA ALA A 282 8.09 -5.67 -14.60
C ALA A 282 7.98 -7.15 -14.98
N LYS A 283 8.03 -8.06 -14.01
CA LYS A 283 7.84 -9.49 -14.21
C LYS A 283 6.40 -9.82 -14.62
N ILE A 284 5.40 -9.16 -14.03
CA ILE A 284 3.99 -9.28 -14.43
C ILE A 284 3.78 -8.78 -15.86
N PHE A 285 4.38 -7.65 -16.22
CA PHE A 285 4.19 -7.03 -17.53
C PHE A 285 4.89 -7.80 -18.64
N HIS A 286 6.04 -8.41 -18.36
CA HIS A 286 6.99 -8.96 -19.31
C HIS A 286 7.60 -10.29 -18.85
N SER A 287 6.77 -11.25 -18.45
CA SER A 287 7.16 -12.54 -17.87
C SER A 287 8.21 -13.32 -18.69
N ASP A 288 8.17 -13.16 -20.02
CA ASP A 288 9.07 -13.90 -20.93
C ASP A 288 10.42 -13.19 -21.14
N MET A 289 10.53 -11.91 -20.76
CA MET A 289 11.68 -11.07 -21.09
C MET A 289 12.45 -10.57 -19.87
N VAL A 290 11.78 -10.44 -18.72
CA VAL A 290 12.40 -9.99 -17.49
C VAL A 290 12.92 -11.21 -16.72
N VAL A 291 14.24 -11.27 -16.55
CA VAL A 291 14.90 -12.33 -15.77
C VAL A 291 14.80 -12.01 -14.29
N GLY A 292 14.39 -12.98 -13.49
CA GLY A 292 14.26 -12.89 -12.03
C GLY A 292 13.42 -14.06 -11.52
N ASP A 293 13.43 -14.24 -10.20
CA ASP A 293 12.53 -15.18 -9.54
C ASP A 293 11.07 -14.77 -9.75
N GLU A 294 10.12 -15.67 -9.45
CA GLU A 294 8.68 -15.40 -9.57
C GLU A 294 8.33 -14.04 -8.96
N ALA A 295 7.37 -13.33 -9.58
CA ALA A 295 6.94 -12.02 -9.10
C ALA A 295 6.54 -12.12 -7.62
N ALA A 296 7.44 -11.73 -6.73
CA ALA A 296 7.24 -11.83 -5.29
C ALA A 296 5.92 -11.12 -4.92
N GLY A 297 5.02 -11.85 -4.26
CA GLY A 297 3.76 -11.28 -3.78
C GLY A 297 2.76 -10.88 -4.87
N ALA A 298 2.73 -11.56 -6.01
CA ALA A 298 1.70 -11.37 -7.03
C ALA A 298 1.10 -12.70 -7.48
N PHE A 299 -0.22 -12.76 -7.59
CA PHE A 299 -0.95 -13.91 -8.09
C PHE A 299 -1.81 -13.53 -9.29
N GLN A 300 -1.68 -14.29 -10.38
CA GLN A 300 -2.65 -14.17 -11.46
C GLN A 300 -4.02 -14.61 -10.96
N ILE A 301 -5.03 -13.77 -11.15
CA ILE A 301 -6.41 -14.10 -10.83
C ILE A 301 -6.96 -14.92 -12.00
N ALA A 302 -6.96 -16.26 -11.84
CA ALA A 302 -7.58 -17.13 -12.83
C ALA A 302 -9.09 -16.84 -12.88
N ARG A 303 -9.66 -16.73 -14.07
CA ARG A 303 -11.13 -16.69 -14.23
C ARG A 303 -11.71 -17.97 -13.65
N PRO A 304 -12.75 -17.88 -12.80
CA PRO A 304 -13.64 -19.02 -12.65
C PRO A 304 -14.30 -19.25 -14.02
N THR A 305 -14.02 -20.37 -14.65
CA THR A 305 -14.83 -20.78 -15.81
C THR A 305 -16.29 -20.84 -15.36
N ARG A 306 -17.24 -20.50 -16.23
CA ARG A 306 -18.71 -20.52 -15.90
C ARG A 306 -19.17 -21.84 -15.25
N GLU A 307 -18.42 -22.92 -15.43
CA GLU A 307 -18.65 -24.22 -14.78
C GLU A 307 -18.38 -24.23 -13.26
N ASN A 308 -17.54 -23.33 -12.75
CA ASN A 308 -17.21 -23.26 -11.30
C ASN A 308 -18.16 -22.37 -10.50
N TYR A 309 -19.02 -21.57 -11.14
CA TYR A 309 -20.04 -20.77 -10.44
C TYR A 309 -21.23 -21.62 -9.91
N GLY A 310 -21.37 -22.87 -10.39
CA GLY A 310 -22.44 -23.79 -9.98
C GLY A 310 -22.16 -24.63 -8.72
N ALA A 311 -20.92 -24.64 -8.21
CA ALA A 311 -20.50 -25.63 -7.22
C ALA A 311 -20.32 -25.11 -5.78
N THR A 312 -20.44 -23.81 -5.51
CA THR A 312 -20.17 -23.23 -4.17
C THR A 312 -21.22 -22.25 -3.66
N SER A 313 -22.48 -22.37 -4.10
CA SER A 313 -23.59 -21.76 -3.36
C SER A 313 -24.16 -22.85 -2.45
N PRO A 314 -23.94 -22.84 -1.11
CA PRO A 314 -24.79 -23.63 -0.23
C PRO A 314 -26.19 -23.01 -0.32
N ALA A 315 -27.11 -23.73 -0.95
CA ALA A 315 -28.52 -23.40 -0.87
C ALA A 315 -28.87 -23.23 0.62
N MET A 316 -29.19 -22.01 1.00
CA MET A 316 -29.70 -21.69 2.31
C MET A 316 -31.05 -22.36 2.41
N ASP A 317 -31.09 -23.58 3.03
CA ASP A 317 -32.30 -24.30 3.35
C ASP A 317 -33.09 -23.50 4.40
N LEU A 318 -34.07 -22.73 3.92
CA LEU A 318 -34.97 -21.93 4.74
C LEU A 318 -36.09 -22.81 5.42
N SER A 319 -35.99 -24.13 5.38
CA SER A 319 -37.04 -25.04 5.89
C SER A 319 -36.90 -25.42 7.38
N ARG A 320 -35.86 -24.91 8.11
CA ARG A 320 -35.71 -25.22 9.55
C ARG A 320 -35.89 -24.01 10.46
N ARG A 321 -37.06 -23.39 10.43
CA ARG A 321 -37.58 -22.59 11.55
C ARG A 321 -39.00 -22.99 11.86
N ALA A 322 -39.19 -24.15 12.50
CA ALA A 322 -40.32 -24.44 13.32
C ALA A 322 -39.92 -25.52 14.34
N HIS A 323 -40.25 -25.25 15.60
CA HIS A 323 -40.07 -26.07 16.81
C HIS A 323 -38.71 -25.88 17.53
N ILE A 324 -38.76 -24.98 18.52
CA ILE A 324 -38.51 -25.30 19.94
C ILE A 324 -39.14 -24.17 20.79
N ARG A 325 -39.92 -24.63 21.75
CA ARG A 325 -40.66 -23.87 22.78
C ARG A 325 -39.74 -23.12 23.72
#